data_48ef20f7970a6123952a274eb4712801
#
_entry.id   48ef20f7970a6123952a274eb4712801
#
_cell.length_a   1.000
_cell.length_b   1.000
_cell.length_c   1.000
_cell.angle_alpha   90.00
_cell.angle_beta   90.00
_cell.angle_gamma   90.00
#
_symmetry.space_group_name_H-M   'P 1'
#
loop_
_entity.id
_entity.type
_entity.pdbx_description
1 polymer ?
#
loop_
_entity_poly.entity_id
_entity_poly.type
_entity_poly.pdbx_seq_one_letter_code
_entity_poly.pdbx_strand_id
1 'polypeptide(L)'
;VRHLTRPLAASLTLLSLACARMEPPPGGPPDAAPPQLVKTFPDSFQVFQDFDSDVDFVFDEVISEGGSPNQGTGSGDLERLVILSPTREVPRVRWRRDRITVRPDEGWKRDRVYRVELLPGVTDLRRNRLDSGAVVTFSTGAPAPRTRFEGVVVDWTSARPAPGALIIATKLPDSLPYRGLADSSGHFSLGPLPAGQYVVSGVLDENRNHLPDPREAFDSVPAARSDTTLELWAFVHDTSPPRVREIRPQDSVSATVELTQPLDPKLRLQPTAVRLSLLPDSTAVRVASILPKPLDDSLHGRRAAETDTTARDTTAARDTTPPPPRPGARARPARRRETAQLTGRPALTSQLVLRPESPWRPGAHYTVEIRGVRNVTGASGDVVGALVIPEAPPRDTTAATDSLPQGGDTTRAKPAPAKPGPAKPTPTKPAPAKPAPTKPAPAKPKPTPSP
;
A
#
# COMPACT_ATOMS: atom_id res chain seq x y z
N VAL A 1 69.61 9.46 -66.98
CA VAL A 1 69.28 9.11 -65.60
C VAL A 1 68.31 10.14 -65.04
N ARG A 2 67.09 10.13 -65.48
CA ARG A 2 65.95 10.89 -64.90
C ARG A 2 64.63 10.21 -65.34
N HIS A 3 63.70 9.87 -64.43
CA HIS A 3 62.32 9.44 -64.64
C HIS A 3 61.96 8.05 -64.22
N LEU A 4 62.33 7.55 -63.00
CA LEU A 4 61.78 6.29 -62.51
C LEU A 4 61.30 6.36 -61.06
N THR A 5 61.09 7.54 -60.47
CA THR A 5 60.70 7.61 -59.04
C THR A 5 59.32 8.21 -58.76
N ARG A 6 58.45 8.42 -59.79
CA ARG A 6 57.16 9.07 -59.60
C ARG A 6 55.92 8.12 -59.50
N PRO A 7 55.92 6.88 -59.96
CA PRO A 7 54.70 6.05 -59.77
C PRO A 7 54.62 5.29 -58.42
N LEU A 8 55.72 5.18 -57.67
CA LEU A 8 55.68 4.41 -56.41
C LEU A 8 55.05 5.19 -55.21
N ALA A 9 55.15 6.52 -55.22
CA ALA A 9 54.57 7.36 -54.16
C ALA A 9 53.05 7.51 -54.28
N ALA A 10 52.50 7.45 -55.49
CA ALA A 10 51.04 7.53 -55.72
C ALA A 10 50.29 6.20 -55.38
N SER A 11 51.00 5.05 -55.48
CA SER A 11 50.36 3.76 -55.08
C SER A 11 50.31 3.56 -53.58
N LEU A 12 51.21 4.19 -52.80
CA LEU A 12 51.21 4.00 -51.34
C LEU A 12 50.19 4.89 -50.63
N THR A 13 49.73 5.98 -51.25
CA THR A 13 48.68 6.86 -50.69
C THR A 13 47.29 6.37 -50.96
N LEU A 14 47.03 5.44 -51.89
CA LEU A 14 45.70 4.83 -52.09
C LEU A 14 45.42 3.68 -51.16
N LEU A 15 46.41 3.07 -50.50
CA LEU A 15 46.19 1.99 -49.53
C LEU A 15 45.77 2.47 -48.13
N SER A 16 45.88 3.76 -47.83
CA SER A 16 45.54 4.26 -46.49
C SER A 16 44.08 4.75 -46.33
N LEU A 17 43.25 4.64 -47.38
CA LEU A 17 41.83 5.04 -47.34
C LEU A 17 40.83 3.85 -47.18
N ALA A 18 41.31 2.61 -47.07
CA ALA A 18 40.47 1.46 -46.75
C ALA A 18 40.32 1.30 -45.23
N CYS A 19 39.78 2.31 -44.58
CA CYS A 19 39.17 2.08 -43.24
C CYS A 19 37.95 1.18 -43.44
N ALA A 20 38.13 -0.12 -43.25
CA ALA A 20 37.01 -1.02 -43.09
C ALA A 20 36.20 -0.54 -41.86
N ARG A 21 35.06 0.11 -42.07
CA ARG A 21 34.05 0.28 -41.01
C ARG A 21 33.57 -1.13 -40.63
N MET A 22 34.06 -1.63 -39.51
CA MET A 22 33.41 -2.76 -38.84
C MET A 22 32.06 -2.23 -38.31
N GLU A 23 31.04 -2.28 -39.14
CA GLU A 23 29.69 -2.19 -38.63
C GLU A 23 29.44 -3.47 -37.85
N PRO A 24 28.99 -3.38 -36.58
CA PRO A 24 28.52 -4.58 -35.86
C PRO A 24 27.44 -5.25 -36.72
N PRO A 25 27.45 -6.57 -36.85
CA PRO A 25 26.43 -7.27 -37.62
C PRO A 25 25.03 -6.83 -37.11
N PRO A 26 24.08 -6.58 -38.04
CA PRO A 26 22.73 -6.19 -37.62
C PRO A 26 22.21 -7.27 -36.66
N GLY A 27 22.01 -6.89 -35.42
CA GLY A 27 21.41 -7.77 -34.44
C GLY A 27 20.05 -8.26 -34.94
N GLY A 28 19.68 -9.47 -34.62
CA GLY A 28 18.33 -9.97 -34.86
C GLY A 28 17.26 -9.05 -34.24
N PRO A 29 15.97 -9.28 -34.50
CA PRO A 29 14.91 -8.53 -33.87
C PRO A 29 15.09 -8.56 -32.35
N PRO A 30 14.76 -7.48 -31.63
CA PRO A 30 14.86 -7.46 -30.16
C PRO A 30 14.03 -8.62 -29.59
N ASP A 31 14.63 -9.37 -28.69
CA ASP A 31 13.91 -10.39 -27.93
C ASP A 31 12.95 -9.68 -26.97
N ALA A 32 11.66 -9.99 -27.08
CA ALA A 32 10.58 -9.43 -26.29
C ALA A 32 9.77 -10.55 -25.58
N ALA A 33 10.19 -11.81 -25.71
CA ALA A 33 9.54 -12.93 -25.07
C ALA A 33 10.03 -13.06 -23.61
N PRO A 34 9.14 -13.26 -22.63
CA PRO A 34 9.55 -13.55 -21.27
C PRO A 34 9.99 -15.02 -21.14
N PRO A 35 10.88 -15.35 -20.16
CA PRO A 35 11.30 -16.71 -19.91
C PRO A 35 10.10 -17.60 -19.58
N GLN A 36 10.09 -18.83 -20.12
CA GLN A 36 9.03 -19.81 -19.88
C GLN A 36 9.52 -20.91 -18.95
N LEU A 37 8.71 -21.27 -17.95
CA LEU A 37 8.99 -22.42 -17.10
C LEU A 37 8.75 -23.72 -17.90
N VAL A 38 9.80 -24.50 -18.14
CA VAL A 38 9.72 -25.73 -18.92
C VAL A 38 9.70 -27.00 -18.07
N LYS A 39 10.26 -26.93 -16.85
CA LYS A 39 10.32 -28.12 -15.98
C LYS A 39 10.42 -27.72 -14.52
N THR A 40 9.83 -28.55 -13.65
CA THR A 40 10.04 -28.52 -12.21
C THR A 40 10.59 -29.86 -11.72
N PHE A 41 11.31 -29.84 -10.60
CA PHE A 41 11.66 -31.01 -9.83
C PHE A 41 11.51 -30.71 -8.35
N PRO A 42 10.83 -31.55 -7.56
CA PRO A 42 10.04 -32.70 -7.99
C PRO A 42 8.84 -32.31 -8.88
N ASP A 43 8.25 -33.30 -9.57
CA ASP A 43 6.93 -33.07 -10.16
C ASP A 43 5.88 -32.93 -9.04
N SER A 44 4.82 -32.19 -9.32
CA SER A 44 3.75 -31.99 -8.33
C SER A 44 3.10 -33.31 -7.94
N PHE A 45 2.82 -33.45 -6.64
CA PHE A 45 2.21 -34.62 -6.01
C PHE A 45 3.06 -35.87 -5.92
N GLN A 46 4.35 -35.79 -6.22
CA GLN A 46 5.28 -36.90 -5.95
C GLN A 46 5.39 -37.14 -4.43
N VAL A 47 5.59 -38.40 -4.07
CA VAL A 47 5.78 -38.86 -2.69
C VAL A 47 7.16 -39.52 -2.57
N PHE A 48 7.95 -39.04 -1.63
CA PHE A 48 9.28 -39.55 -1.32
C PHE A 48 9.26 -40.03 0.14
N GLN A 49 9.99 -41.12 0.41
CA GLN A 49 10.22 -41.51 1.81
C GLN A 49 11.38 -40.73 2.42
N ASP A 50 12.43 -40.53 1.65
CA ASP A 50 13.58 -39.72 1.96
C ASP A 50 13.84 -38.76 0.81
N PHE A 51 13.72 -37.46 1.05
CA PHE A 51 14.00 -36.41 0.09
C PHE A 51 15.14 -35.53 0.61
N ASP A 52 16.24 -35.47 -0.12
CA ASP A 52 17.41 -34.65 0.21
C ASP A 52 17.92 -33.85 -1.01
N SER A 53 17.15 -33.85 -2.09
CA SER A 53 17.44 -33.06 -3.28
C SER A 53 16.92 -31.64 -3.09
N ASP A 54 17.35 -30.74 -3.96
CA ASP A 54 16.79 -29.41 -4.05
C ASP A 54 15.51 -29.42 -4.91
N VAL A 55 14.65 -28.41 -4.74
CA VAL A 55 13.51 -28.14 -5.63
C VAL A 55 13.99 -27.22 -6.73
N ASP A 56 13.80 -27.61 -7.98
CA ASP A 56 14.26 -26.88 -9.16
C ASP A 56 13.10 -26.34 -9.99
N PHE A 57 13.24 -25.10 -10.44
CA PHE A 57 12.45 -24.49 -11.50
C PHE A 57 13.39 -24.22 -12.69
N VAL A 58 13.14 -24.83 -13.84
CA VAL A 58 13.98 -24.74 -15.03
C VAL A 58 13.25 -24.00 -16.12
N PHE A 59 13.93 -23.02 -16.71
CA PHE A 59 13.40 -22.14 -17.76
C PHE A 59 14.00 -22.51 -19.11
N ASP A 60 13.38 -22.05 -20.19
CA ASP A 60 13.82 -22.26 -21.57
C ASP A 60 15.00 -21.37 -21.96
N GLU A 61 15.27 -20.33 -21.18
CA GLU A 61 16.35 -19.38 -21.41
C GLU A 61 17.05 -18.96 -20.11
N VAL A 62 18.12 -18.16 -20.25
CA VAL A 62 18.88 -17.63 -19.12
C VAL A 62 18.06 -16.54 -18.42
N ILE A 63 17.75 -16.78 -17.16
CA ILE A 63 17.08 -15.82 -16.30
C ILE A 63 18.08 -14.89 -15.62
N SER A 64 17.61 -13.71 -15.22
CA SER A 64 18.44 -12.72 -14.55
C SER A 64 18.43 -12.94 -13.04
N GLU A 65 19.60 -12.95 -12.43
CA GLU A 65 19.81 -13.19 -10.99
C GLU A 65 19.18 -12.10 -10.11
N GLY A 66 18.88 -10.95 -10.65
CA GLY A 66 18.50 -9.83 -9.84
C GLY A 66 19.72 -9.04 -9.38
N GLY A 67 20.23 -8.22 -10.26
CA GLY A 67 21.28 -7.24 -9.88
C GLY A 67 20.70 -6.18 -8.95
N SER A 68 21.58 -5.47 -8.24
CA SER A 68 21.22 -4.31 -7.44
C SER A 68 20.20 -3.42 -8.16
N PRO A 69 19.15 -2.94 -7.49
CA PRO A 69 18.13 -2.08 -8.10
C PRO A 69 18.71 -0.88 -8.89
N ASN A 70 19.92 -0.46 -8.53
CA ASN A 70 20.63 0.65 -9.16
C ASN A 70 21.35 0.26 -10.46
N GLN A 71 21.54 -1.00 -10.77
CA GLN A 71 22.21 -1.46 -12.00
C GLN A 71 21.23 -1.93 -13.08
N GLY A 72 19.95 -2.00 -12.76
CA GLY A 72 18.87 -2.19 -13.73
C GLY A 72 18.88 -3.54 -14.47
N THR A 73 19.59 -4.53 -13.97
CA THR A 73 19.63 -5.89 -14.50
C THR A 73 19.17 -6.85 -13.43
N GLY A 74 18.04 -7.52 -13.64
CA GLY A 74 17.64 -8.64 -12.84
C GLY A 74 16.24 -8.61 -12.27
N SER A 75 15.79 -9.78 -11.80
CA SER A 75 14.49 -10.00 -11.19
C SER A 75 14.32 -9.32 -9.82
N GLY A 76 15.36 -8.70 -9.28
CA GLY A 76 15.41 -8.28 -7.89
C GLY A 76 15.77 -9.46 -6.97
N ASP A 77 15.48 -9.33 -5.69
CA ASP A 77 15.74 -10.39 -4.72
C ASP A 77 14.94 -11.65 -5.06
N LEU A 78 15.56 -12.63 -5.73
CA LEU A 78 14.90 -13.90 -6.10
C LEU A 78 14.29 -14.61 -4.90
N GLU A 79 14.89 -14.43 -3.72
CA GLU A 79 14.37 -14.97 -2.47
C GLU A 79 12.95 -14.50 -2.16
N ARG A 80 12.60 -13.27 -2.54
CA ARG A 80 11.26 -12.71 -2.39
C ARG A 80 10.24 -13.25 -3.40
N LEU A 81 10.70 -13.90 -4.45
CA LEU A 81 9.82 -14.55 -5.43
C LEU A 81 9.50 -15.99 -5.06
N VAL A 82 10.09 -16.52 -3.97
CA VAL A 82 9.89 -17.92 -3.59
C VAL A 82 9.27 -18.01 -2.20
N ILE A 83 8.16 -18.73 -2.10
CA ILE A 83 7.52 -19.09 -0.84
C ILE A 83 7.61 -20.59 -0.65
N LEU A 84 8.35 -21.03 0.35
CA LEU A 84 8.45 -22.43 0.75
C LEU A 84 7.62 -22.66 2.03
N SER A 85 6.81 -23.71 2.03
CA SER A 85 5.99 -24.11 3.18
C SER A 85 5.96 -25.64 3.36
N PRO A 86 5.91 -26.14 4.58
CA PRO A 86 6.06 -25.43 5.84
C PRO A 86 7.53 -25.19 6.17
N THR A 87 7.90 -23.97 6.50
CA THR A 87 9.21 -23.62 7.06
C THR A 87 9.04 -22.44 8.01
N ARG A 88 9.92 -22.32 9.00
CA ARG A 88 9.94 -21.18 9.93
C ARG A 88 10.76 -20.02 9.40
N GLU A 89 11.76 -20.32 8.61
CA GLU A 89 12.75 -19.37 8.11
C GLU A 89 12.61 -19.15 6.60
N VAL A 90 13.27 -18.12 6.10
CA VAL A 90 13.36 -17.86 4.66
C VAL A 90 14.15 -18.99 4.01
N PRO A 91 13.68 -19.58 2.90
CA PRO A 91 14.39 -20.65 2.23
C PRO A 91 15.68 -20.15 1.57
N ARG A 92 16.65 -21.05 1.40
CA ARG A 92 17.78 -20.79 0.52
C ARG A 92 17.34 -20.86 -0.91
N VAL A 93 17.50 -19.77 -1.64
CA VAL A 93 17.24 -19.69 -3.08
C VAL A 93 18.58 -19.48 -3.79
N ARG A 94 18.88 -20.34 -4.74
CA ARG A 94 20.07 -20.25 -5.58
C ARG A 94 19.66 -20.11 -7.03
N TRP A 95 20.44 -19.37 -7.77
CA TRP A 95 20.26 -19.20 -9.20
C TRP A 95 21.48 -19.71 -9.95
N ARG A 96 21.22 -20.35 -11.09
CA ARG A 96 22.28 -20.77 -12.01
C ARG A 96 21.74 -20.79 -13.45
N ARG A 97 22.08 -19.76 -14.24
CA ARG A 97 21.67 -19.61 -15.63
C ARG A 97 20.15 -19.66 -15.81
N ASP A 98 19.62 -20.81 -16.23
CA ASP A 98 18.22 -21.09 -16.55
C ASP A 98 17.45 -21.77 -15.41
N ARG A 99 17.99 -21.77 -14.20
CA ARG A 99 17.46 -22.57 -13.09
C ARG A 99 17.43 -21.79 -11.78
N ILE A 100 16.31 -21.89 -11.09
CA ILE A 100 16.17 -21.51 -9.68
C ILE A 100 16.09 -22.78 -8.85
N THR A 101 16.91 -22.84 -7.81
CA THR A 101 17.02 -23.99 -6.90
C THR A 101 16.62 -23.54 -5.50
N VAL A 102 15.72 -24.28 -4.85
CA VAL A 102 15.13 -23.92 -3.54
C VAL A 102 15.33 -25.04 -2.54
N ARG A 103 15.77 -24.70 -1.33
CA ARG A 103 15.93 -25.63 -0.20
C ARG A 103 15.59 -24.95 1.12
N PRO A 104 14.90 -25.62 2.07
CA PRO A 104 14.70 -25.07 3.41
C PRO A 104 16.06 -25.01 4.14
N ASP A 105 16.27 -23.94 4.94
CA ASP A 105 17.51 -23.79 5.71
C ASP A 105 17.66 -24.89 6.76
N GLU A 106 16.54 -25.26 7.40
CA GLU A 106 16.47 -26.35 8.38
C GLU A 106 16.52 -27.77 7.78
N GLY A 107 16.67 -27.90 6.45
CA GLY A 107 16.61 -29.17 5.72
C GLY A 107 15.18 -29.75 5.63
N TRP A 108 15.03 -30.76 4.76
CA TRP A 108 13.75 -31.45 4.58
C TRP A 108 13.44 -32.34 5.80
N LYS A 109 12.19 -32.37 6.22
CA LYS A 109 11.70 -33.22 7.31
C LYS A 109 10.80 -34.30 6.76
N ARG A 110 10.80 -35.50 7.37
CA ARG A 110 9.88 -36.59 7.04
C ARG A 110 8.46 -36.28 7.46
N ASP A 111 7.51 -36.96 6.86
CA ASP A 111 6.09 -36.87 7.15
C ASP A 111 5.52 -35.46 6.99
N ARG A 112 5.99 -34.74 5.95
CA ARG A 112 5.55 -33.38 5.61
C ARG A 112 5.02 -33.33 4.19
N VAL A 113 4.10 -32.42 3.96
CA VAL A 113 3.74 -31.95 2.64
C VAL A 113 4.41 -30.60 2.45
N TYR A 114 5.25 -30.50 1.44
CA TYR A 114 5.90 -29.25 1.08
C TYR A 114 5.21 -28.62 -0.11
N ARG A 115 5.04 -27.30 -0.05
CA ARG A 115 4.53 -26.45 -1.11
C ARG A 115 5.57 -25.38 -1.40
N VAL A 116 6.07 -25.37 -2.61
CA VAL A 116 7.02 -24.35 -3.09
C VAL A 116 6.31 -23.55 -4.16
N GLU A 117 6.17 -22.27 -3.94
CA GLU A 117 5.54 -21.33 -4.87
C GLU A 117 6.59 -20.39 -5.41
N LEU A 118 6.70 -20.34 -6.72
CA LEU A 118 7.42 -19.30 -7.44
C LEU A 118 6.40 -18.25 -7.85
N LEU A 119 6.58 -17.04 -7.35
CA LEU A 119 5.72 -15.89 -7.66
C LEU A 119 6.03 -15.32 -9.05
N PRO A 120 5.10 -14.60 -9.69
CA PRO A 120 5.38 -13.83 -10.89
C PRO A 120 6.50 -12.81 -10.66
N GLY A 121 7.36 -12.62 -11.66
CA GLY A 121 8.39 -11.58 -11.56
C GLY A 121 9.78 -11.97 -12.01
N VAL A 122 10.03 -13.25 -12.31
CA VAL A 122 11.29 -13.70 -12.92
C VAL A 122 11.49 -12.96 -14.24
N THR A 123 12.70 -12.46 -14.49
CA THR A 123 13.05 -11.79 -15.75
C THR A 123 14.21 -12.48 -16.45
N ASP A 124 14.28 -12.35 -17.77
CA ASP A 124 15.45 -12.68 -18.56
C ASP A 124 16.55 -11.59 -18.47
N LEU A 125 17.62 -11.75 -19.25
CA LEU A 125 18.72 -10.76 -19.33
C LEU A 125 18.31 -9.46 -20.06
N ARG A 126 17.16 -9.45 -20.74
CA ARG A 126 16.61 -8.28 -21.46
C ARG A 126 15.46 -7.60 -20.72
N ARG A 127 15.15 -8.09 -19.51
CA ARG A 127 14.08 -7.60 -18.63
C ARG A 127 12.67 -7.93 -19.09
N ASN A 128 12.50 -8.91 -19.98
CA ASN A 128 11.19 -9.46 -20.23
C ASN A 128 10.76 -10.23 -18.98
N ARG A 129 9.57 -9.92 -18.46
CA ARG A 129 9.11 -10.41 -17.17
C ARG A 129 8.09 -11.53 -17.33
N LEU A 130 8.28 -12.61 -16.60
CA LEU A 130 7.28 -13.68 -16.46
C LEU A 130 6.15 -13.22 -15.54
N ASP A 131 4.94 -13.13 -16.08
CA ASP A 131 3.74 -12.67 -15.37
C ASP A 131 2.97 -13.80 -14.66
N SER A 132 3.37 -15.07 -14.89
CA SER A 132 2.80 -16.24 -14.25
C SER A 132 3.71 -16.79 -13.16
N GLY A 133 3.11 -17.33 -12.09
CA GLY A 133 3.81 -18.10 -11.08
C GLY A 133 3.68 -19.59 -11.31
N ALA A 134 4.37 -20.39 -10.48
CA ALA A 134 4.28 -21.85 -10.47
C ALA A 134 4.22 -22.38 -9.04
N VAL A 135 3.53 -23.49 -8.84
CA VAL A 135 3.44 -24.16 -7.53
C VAL A 135 3.81 -25.62 -7.68
N VAL A 136 4.77 -26.06 -6.90
CA VAL A 136 5.15 -27.47 -6.75
C VAL A 136 4.72 -27.92 -5.35
N THR A 137 3.96 -29.00 -5.28
CA THR A 137 3.55 -29.62 -4.01
C THR A 137 3.98 -31.08 -4.02
N PHE A 138 4.74 -31.51 -3.02
CA PHE A 138 5.19 -32.88 -2.88
C PHE A 138 5.17 -33.32 -1.41
N SER A 139 5.31 -34.62 -1.18
CA SER A 139 5.25 -35.20 0.15
C SER A 139 6.52 -35.98 0.46
N THR A 140 6.93 -35.93 1.74
CA THR A 140 8.01 -36.75 2.31
C THR A 140 7.46 -37.82 3.27
N GLY A 141 6.40 -38.52 2.82
CA GLY A 141 5.73 -39.56 3.62
C GLY A 141 4.32 -39.21 4.10
N ALA A 142 3.99 -37.91 4.21
CA ALA A 142 2.67 -37.49 4.62
C ALA A 142 1.59 -37.85 3.56
N PRO A 143 0.32 -38.09 3.96
CA PRO A 143 -0.78 -38.33 3.04
C PRO A 143 -0.99 -37.18 2.04
N ALA A 144 -1.56 -37.53 0.87
CA ALA A 144 -1.84 -36.56 -0.18
C ALA A 144 -2.69 -35.38 0.31
N PRO A 145 -2.29 -34.15 0.04
CA PRO A 145 -2.99 -32.96 0.50
C PRO A 145 -4.30 -32.76 -0.27
N ARG A 146 -5.37 -32.36 0.44
CA ARG A 146 -6.71 -32.13 -0.15
C ARG A 146 -7.40 -30.88 0.38
N THR A 147 -6.90 -30.30 1.46
CA THR A 147 -7.49 -29.10 2.07
C THR A 147 -7.11 -27.85 1.30
N ARG A 148 -8.06 -26.95 1.11
CA ARG A 148 -7.85 -25.64 0.50
C ARG A 148 -8.64 -24.60 1.30
N PHE A 149 -8.06 -23.45 1.51
CA PHE A 149 -8.73 -22.30 2.10
C PHE A 149 -8.85 -21.19 1.08
N GLU A 150 -10.03 -20.61 0.99
CA GLU A 150 -10.34 -19.50 0.11
C GLU A 150 -10.94 -18.36 0.92
N GLY A 151 -10.67 -17.13 0.52
CA GLY A 151 -11.19 -15.99 1.26
C GLY A 151 -10.71 -14.67 0.72
N VAL A 152 -10.92 -13.64 1.53
CA VAL A 152 -10.51 -12.27 1.25
C VAL A 152 -9.84 -11.65 2.47
N VAL A 153 -8.79 -10.88 2.25
CA VAL A 153 -8.17 -10.03 3.27
C VAL A 153 -8.58 -8.59 3.02
N VAL A 154 -9.03 -7.93 4.06
CA VAL A 154 -9.43 -6.53 4.05
C VAL A 154 -8.61 -5.78 5.09
N ASP A 155 -8.01 -4.66 4.71
CA ASP A 155 -7.51 -3.69 5.67
C ASP A 155 -8.71 -3.03 6.36
N TRP A 156 -8.92 -3.35 7.60
CA TRP A 156 -10.09 -2.86 8.34
C TRP A 156 -10.05 -1.34 8.55
N THR A 157 -8.86 -0.77 8.65
CA THR A 157 -8.70 0.69 8.86
C THR A 157 -9.16 1.49 7.65
N SER A 158 -8.82 1.05 6.46
CA SER A 158 -9.23 1.71 5.20
C SER A 158 -10.53 1.15 4.62
N ALA A 159 -11.05 0.04 5.15
CA ALA A 159 -12.17 -0.74 4.62
C ALA A 159 -11.96 -1.14 3.13
N ARG A 160 -10.73 -1.43 2.73
CA ARG A 160 -10.36 -1.81 1.36
C ARG A 160 -9.76 -3.21 1.32
N PRO A 161 -9.96 -3.97 0.23
CA PRO A 161 -9.22 -5.20 0.01
C PRO A 161 -7.71 -4.95 0.12
N ALA A 162 -6.97 -5.95 0.62
CA ALA A 162 -5.53 -5.90 0.84
C ALA A 162 -4.77 -6.72 -0.23
N PRO A 163 -4.38 -6.11 -1.37
CA PRO A 163 -3.63 -6.81 -2.42
C PRO A 163 -2.27 -7.27 -1.90
N GLY A 164 -1.91 -8.52 -2.23
CA GLY A 164 -0.61 -9.08 -1.84
C GLY A 164 -0.46 -9.35 -0.34
N ALA A 165 -1.56 -9.34 0.43
CA ALA A 165 -1.51 -9.72 1.84
C ALA A 165 -0.96 -11.14 2.01
N LEU A 166 -0.12 -11.35 3.00
CA LEU A 166 0.44 -12.65 3.34
C LEU A 166 -0.62 -13.49 4.05
N ILE A 167 -0.92 -14.67 3.50
CA ILE A 167 -1.80 -15.65 4.10
C ILE A 167 -0.97 -16.72 4.78
N ILE A 168 -1.27 -17.00 6.05
CA ILE A 168 -0.60 -18.04 6.83
C ILE A 168 -1.64 -19.00 7.37
N ALA A 169 -1.70 -20.21 6.82
CA ALA A 169 -2.48 -21.30 7.40
C ALA A 169 -1.60 -22.13 8.33
N THR A 170 -1.73 -21.93 9.63
CA THR A 170 -0.95 -22.64 10.65
C THR A 170 -1.68 -23.93 11.06
N LYS A 171 -1.10 -25.07 10.68
CA LYS A 171 -1.65 -26.40 11.01
C LYS A 171 -1.41 -26.74 12.48
N LEU A 172 -2.47 -27.16 13.14
CA LEU A 172 -2.44 -27.61 14.54
C LEU A 172 -2.31 -29.14 14.62
N PRO A 173 -1.72 -29.70 15.71
CA PRO A 173 -1.11 -29.00 16.86
C PRO A 173 0.34 -28.56 16.60
N ASP A 174 0.99 -29.00 15.51
CA ASP A 174 2.43 -28.85 15.25
C ASP A 174 2.87 -27.42 14.93
N SER A 175 1.92 -26.49 14.79
CA SER A 175 2.15 -25.10 14.41
C SER A 175 2.94 -24.95 13.10
N LEU A 176 2.60 -25.76 12.09
CA LEU A 176 3.25 -25.74 10.79
C LEU A 176 2.64 -24.65 9.89
N PRO A 177 3.40 -23.61 9.49
CA PRO A 177 2.89 -22.51 8.71
C PRO A 177 2.93 -22.84 7.21
N TYR A 178 1.79 -22.79 6.55
CA TYR A 178 1.66 -22.79 5.10
C TYR A 178 1.33 -21.39 4.62
N ARG A 179 2.14 -20.86 3.70
CA ARG A 179 2.08 -19.47 3.26
C ARG A 179 1.66 -19.35 1.80
N GLY A 180 1.05 -18.24 1.47
CA GLY A 180 0.73 -17.81 0.11
C GLY A 180 0.36 -16.34 0.14
N LEU A 181 0.03 -15.77 -1.00
CA LEU A 181 -0.33 -14.36 -1.11
C LEU A 181 -1.76 -14.20 -1.63
N ALA A 182 -2.40 -13.12 -1.20
CA ALA A 182 -3.63 -12.64 -1.80
C ALA A 182 -3.36 -12.01 -3.17
N ASP A 183 -4.33 -12.09 -4.06
CA ASP A 183 -4.27 -11.49 -5.40
C ASP A 183 -4.42 -9.96 -5.36
N SER A 184 -4.45 -9.32 -6.53
CA SER A 184 -4.63 -7.88 -6.68
C SER A 184 -5.97 -7.35 -6.17
N SER A 185 -6.94 -8.22 -5.89
CA SER A 185 -8.25 -7.89 -5.34
C SER A 185 -8.39 -8.29 -3.86
N GLY A 186 -7.30 -8.72 -3.20
CA GLY A 186 -7.30 -9.17 -1.82
C GLY A 186 -7.84 -10.59 -1.61
N HIS A 187 -8.24 -11.30 -2.67
CA HIS A 187 -8.70 -12.69 -2.57
C HIS A 187 -7.52 -13.64 -2.53
N PHE A 188 -7.70 -14.74 -1.82
CA PHE A 188 -6.70 -15.80 -1.75
C PHE A 188 -7.31 -17.18 -1.95
N SER A 189 -6.46 -18.10 -2.43
CA SER A 189 -6.75 -19.53 -2.52
C SER A 189 -5.48 -20.29 -2.15
N LEU A 190 -5.40 -20.74 -0.90
CA LEU A 190 -4.24 -21.42 -0.36
C LEU A 190 -4.48 -22.93 -0.26
N GLY A 191 -3.73 -23.70 -1.02
CA GLY A 191 -3.80 -25.15 -1.06
C GLY A 191 -3.19 -25.73 -2.35
N PRO A 192 -3.15 -27.06 -2.46
CA PRO A 192 -3.64 -28.07 -1.52
C PRO A 192 -2.75 -28.22 -0.26
N LEU A 193 -3.37 -28.42 0.90
CA LEU A 193 -2.73 -28.56 2.21
C LEU A 193 -3.09 -29.93 2.84
N PRO A 194 -2.29 -30.45 3.79
CA PRO A 194 -2.65 -31.64 4.56
C PRO A 194 -3.98 -31.47 5.27
N ALA A 195 -4.68 -32.56 5.47
CA ALA A 195 -5.89 -32.53 6.33
C ALA A 195 -5.52 -32.17 7.77
N GLY A 196 -6.41 -31.42 8.45
CA GLY A 196 -6.22 -31.02 9.84
C GLY A 196 -6.99 -29.78 10.22
N GLN A 197 -6.77 -29.34 11.47
CA GLN A 197 -7.27 -28.06 11.96
C GLN A 197 -6.22 -26.97 11.70
N TYR A 198 -6.70 -25.78 11.38
CA TYR A 198 -5.85 -24.64 11.07
C TYR A 198 -6.31 -23.37 11.78
N VAL A 199 -5.36 -22.49 12.01
CA VAL A 199 -5.61 -21.07 12.21
C VAL A 199 -5.13 -20.37 10.95
N VAL A 200 -6.03 -19.66 10.27
CA VAL A 200 -5.70 -18.91 9.05
C VAL A 200 -5.60 -17.44 9.42
N SER A 201 -4.44 -16.87 9.13
CA SER A 201 -4.14 -15.46 9.35
C SER A 201 -3.91 -14.74 8.03
N GLY A 202 -4.38 -13.49 7.95
CA GLY A 202 -4.06 -12.57 6.87
C GLY A 202 -3.26 -11.42 7.43
N VAL A 203 -2.06 -11.18 6.92
CA VAL A 203 -1.12 -10.17 7.39
C VAL A 203 -0.85 -9.16 6.28
N LEU A 204 -0.87 -7.88 6.58
CA LEU A 204 -0.43 -6.83 5.66
C LEU A 204 1.10 -6.75 5.72
N ASP A 205 1.76 -7.59 4.92
CA ASP A 205 3.22 -7.69 4.84
C ASP A 205 3.79 -6.46 4.10
N GLU A 206 4.07 -5.39 4.85
CA GLU A 206 4.52 -4.11 4.29
C GLU A 206 5.95 -4.19 3.74
N ASN A 207 6.80 -5.00 4.36
CA ASN A 207 8.22 -5.15 3.99
C ASN A 207 8.44 -6.27 2.96
N ARG A 208 7.40 -7.07 2.66
CA ARG A 208 7.41 -8.19 1.70
C ARG A 208 8.48 -9.24 1.99
N ASN A 209 8.68 -9.54 3.27
CA ASN A 209 9.61 -10.58 3.70
C ASN A 209 8.94 -11.96 3.83
N HIS A 210 7.62 -12.05 3.63
CA HIS A 210 6.77 -13.24 3.76
C HIS A 210 6.81 -13.88 5.15
N LEU A 211 7.13 -13.07 6.16
CA LEU A 211 7.10 -13.44 7.57
C LEU A 211 6.19 -12.46 8.32
N PRO A 212 5.46 -12.93 9.34
CA PRO A 212 4.62 -12.04 10.14
C PRO A 212 5.48 -11.20 11.09
N ASP A 213 5.32 -9.88 11.05
CA ASP A 213 5.94 -8.95 11.97
C ASP A 213 4.97 -8.48 13.06
N PRO A 214 5.41 -8.31 14.33
CA PRO A 214 4.52 -7.90 15.43
C PRO A 214 3.84 -6.54 15.25
N ARG A 215 4.37 -5.69 14.36
CA ARG A 215 3.84 -4.35 14.09
C ARG A 215 2.92 -4.28 12.89
N GLU A 216 2.87 -5.33 12.12
CA GLU A 216 2.00 -5.40 10.94
C GLU A 216 0.54 -5.62 11.34
N ALA A 217 -0.35 -5.13 10.49
CA ALA A 217 -1.77 -5.39 10.66
C ALA A 217 -2.09 -6.83 10.29
N PHE A 218 -2.83 -7.52 11.14
CA PHE A 218 -3.26 -8.90 10.87
C PHE A 218 -4.65 -9.20 11.45
N ASP A 219 -5.24 -10.27 10.97
CA ASP A 219 -6.41 -10.92 11.59
C ASP A 219 -6.24 -12.43 11.49
N SER A 220 -6.87 -13.19 12.39
CA SER A 220 -6.75 -14.64 12.46
C SER A 220 -8.08 -15.28 12.77
N VAL A 221 -8.42 -16.34 12.03
CA VAL A 221 -9.64 -17.12 12.27
C VAL A 221 -9.32 -18.61 12.34
N PRO A 222 -9.96 -19.37 13.24
CA PRO A 222 -9.89 -20.82 13.23
C PRO A 222 -10.61 -21.37 12.00
N ALA A 223 -9.99 -22.28 11.27
CA ALA A 223 -10.53 -22.90 10.08
C ALA A 223 -10.41 -24.43 10.17
N ALA A 224 -11.54 -25.09 10.38
CA ALA A 224 -11.61 -26.55 10.45
C ALA A 224 -12.07 -27.18 9.12
N ARG A 225 -12.68 -26.40 8.23
CA ARG A 225 -13.28 -26.85 6.97
C ARG A 225 -12.83 -25.99 5.80
N SER A 226 -12.75 -26.60 4.64
CA SER A 226 -12.36 -25.94 3.38
C SER A 226 -13.53 -25.39 2.56
N ASP A 227 -14.76 -25.54 3.04
CA ASP A 227 -15.98 -25.15 2.32
C ASP A 227 -16.51 -23.77 2.70
N THR A 228 -15.83 -23.07 3.61
CA THR A 228 -16.21 -21.74 4.07
C THR A 228 -15.26 -20.69 3.52
N THR A 229 -15.80 -19.68 2.85
CA THR A 229 -15.04 -18.50 2.46
C THR A 229 -14.65 -17.70 3.70
N LEU A 230 -13.36 -17.46 3.89
CA LEU A 230 -12.82 -16.77 5.05
C LEU A 230 -12.77 -15.26 4.79
N GLU A 231 -13.18 -14.46 5.76
CA GLU A 231 -13.00 -13.01 5.76
C GLU A 231 -12.02 -12.63 6.87
N LEU A 232 -10.88 -12.07 6.47
CA LEU A 232 -9.83 -11.62 7.38
C LEU A 232 -9.78 -10.10 7.36
N TRP A 233 -10.05 -9.47 8.50
CA TRP A 233 -10.12 -8.02 8.67
C TRP A 233 -8.89 -7.55 9.45
N ALA A 234 -7.79 -7.35 8.72
CA ALA A 234 -6.50 -7.02 9.29
C ALA A 234 -6.47 -5.61 9.89
N PHE A 235 -5.91 -5.49 11.08
CA PHE A 235 -5.65 -4.22 11.76
C PHE A 235 -4.43 -4.34 12.67
N VAL A 236 -3.83 -3.22 13.07
CA VAL A 236 -2.66 -3.23 13.97
C VAL A 236 -3.11 -3.52 15.41
N HIS A 237 -2.51 -4.55 16.02
CA HIS A 237 -2.82 -4.98 17.38
C HIS A 237 -1.99 -4.21 18.42
N ASP A 238 -2.28 -2.91 18.58
CA ASP A 238 -1.60 -2.09 19.58
C ASP A 238 -2.22 -2.30 20.97
N THR A 239 -1.42 -2.68 21.93
CA THR A 239 -1.81 -2.94 23.31
C THR A 239 -1.74 -1.71 24.22
N SER A 240 -1.23 -0.58 23.70
CA SER A 240 -1.22 0.69 24.43
C SER A 240 -2.54 1.43 24.25
N PRO A 241 -2.97 2.25 25.25
CA PRO A 241 -4.19 3.05 25.12
C PRO A 241 -4.03 4.17 24.06
N PRO A 242 -5.13 4.58 23.40
CA PRO A 242 -5.12 5.71 22.49
C PRO A 242 -4.65 7.00 23.17
N ARG A 243 -4.05 7.89 22.38
CA ARG A 243 -3.67 9.25 22.80
C ARG A 243 -4.27 10.27 21.86
N VAL A 244 -4.47 11.50 22.32
CA VAL A 244 -4.85 12.61 21.43
C VAL A 244 -3.67 12.94 20.51
N ARG A 245 -3.93 12.95 19.20
CA ARG A 245 -3.02 13.48 18.20
C ARG A 245 -3.24 14.96 18.02
N GLU A 246 -4.49 15.37 17.86
CA GLU A 246 -4.88 16.75 17.66
C GLU A 246 -6.37 16.95 17.98
N ILE A 247 -6.73 18.19 18.37
CA ILE A 247 -8.13 18.61 18.47
C ILE A 247 -8.30 19.86 17.62
N ARG A 248 -9.22 19.79 16.65
CA ARG A 248 -9.51 20.90 15.71
C ARG A 248 -10.96 21.33 15.83
N PRO A 249 -11.26 22.64 15.87
CA PRO A 249 -12.62 23.10 15.70
C PRO A 249 -13.08 22.75 14.28
N GLN A 250 -14.30 22.23 14.15
CA GLN A 250 -14.93 21.93 12.88
C GLN A 250 -15.90 23.04 12.45
N ASP A 251 -16.66 23.52 13.41
CA ASP A 251 -17.59 24.63 13.27
C ASP A 251 -17.77 25.34 14.63
N SER A 252 -18.74 26.27 14.73
CA SER A 252 -19.01 27.05 15.98
C SER A 252 -19.54 26.21 17.14
N VAL A 253 -19.97 24.95 16.88
CA VAL A 253 -20.63 24.05 17.85
C VAL A 253 -20.06 22.64 17.87
N SER A 254 -18.99 22.39 17.13
CA SER A 254 -18.34 21.09 17.11
C SER A 254 -16.82 21.17 16.97
N ALA A 255 -16.13 20.17 17.51
CA ALA A 255 -14.68 19.98 17.35
C ALA A 255 -14.39 18.49 17.11
N THR A 256 -13.42 18.21 16.25
CA THR A 256 -12.94 16.87 15.98
C THR A 256 -11.72 16.58 16.84
N VAL A 257 -11.79 15.49 17.62
CA VAL A 257 -10.68 14.94 18.39
C VAL A 257 -10.09 13.80 17.58
N GLU A 258 -8.87 13.96 17.08
CA GLU A 258 -8.12 12.92 16.36
C GLU A 258 -7.24 12.16 17.34
N LEU A 259 -7.36 10.84 17.32
CA LEU A 259 -6.62 9.91 18.17
C LEU A 259 -5.51 9.20 17.39
N THR A 260 -4.52 8.66 18.10
CA THR A 260 -3.40 7.94 17.50
C THR A 260 -3.77 6.58 16.95
N GLN A 261 -4.90 6.02 17.39
CA GLN A 261 -5.32 4.65 17.08
C GLN A 261 -6.82 4.59 16.78
N PRO A 262 -7.27 3.60 15.99
CA PRO A 262 -8.68 3.33 15.79
C PRO A 262 -9.39 2.95 17.10
N LEU A 263 -10.62 3.42 17.24
CA LEU A 263 -11.47 3.14 18.38
C LEU A 263 -12.21 1.81 18.24
N ASP A 264 -12.52 1.17 19.37
CA ASP A 264 -13.44 0.05 19.41
C ASP A 264 -14.81 0.47 18.84
N PRO A 265 -15.31 -0.16 17.77
CA PRO A 265 -16.59 0.18 17.16
C PRO A 265 -17.78 0.04 18.12
N LYS A 266 -17.62 -0.74 19.20
CA LYS A 266 -18.61 -0.92 20.25
C LYS A 266 -18.52 0.15 21.36
N LEU A 267 -17.49 0.99 21.35
CA LEU A 267 -17.33 2.04 22.35
C LEU A 267 -18.49 3.03 22.30
N ARG A 268 -19.07 3.29 23.45
CA ARG A 268 -20.11 4.31 23.66
C ARG A 268 -19.65 5.21 24.78
N LEU A 269 -19.23 6.42 24.44
CA LEU A 269 -18.86 7.44 25.40
C LEU A 269 -20.08 8.26 25.79
N GLN A 270 -20.23 8.52 27.10
CA GLN A 270 -21.25 9.42 27.61
C GLN A 270 -20.66 10.84 27.71
N PRO A 271 -21.49 11.90 27.60
CA PRO A 271 -21.01 13.29 27.80
C PRO A 271 -20.31 13.49 29.15
N THR A 272 -20.72 12.75 30.18
CA THR A 272 -20.11 12.76 31.53
C THR A 272 -18.67 12.22 31.58
N ALA A 273 -18.26 11.46 30.56
CA ALA A 273 -16.88 11.00 30.41
C ALA A 273 -15.93 12.13 29.96
N VAL A 274 -16.48 13.27 29.51
CA VAL A 274 -15.70 14.40 29.02
C VAL A 274 -15.69 15.51 30.04
N ARG A 275 -14.49 15.97 30.39
CA ARG A 275 -14.28 17.21 31.13
C ARG A 275 -13.73 18.26 30.18
N LEU A 276 -14.54 19.28 29.93
CA LEU A 276 -14.19 20.42 29.08
C LEU A 276 -14.01 21.67 29.96
N SER A 277 -12.84 22.29 29.89
CA SER A 277 -12.52 23.46 30.74
C SER A 277 -12.02 24.61 29.87
N LEU A 278 -12.58 25.78 30.06
CA LEU A 278 -12.16 27.03 29.43
C LEU A 278 -10.99 27.65 30.21
N LEU A 279 -9.91 27.96 29.51
CA LEU A 279 -8.72 28.61 30.09
C LEU A 279 -8.82 30.15 30.00
N PRO A 280 -8.15 30.92 30.91
CA PRO A 280 -7.22 30.42 31.94
C PRO A 280 -7.91 29.94 33.24
N ASP A 281 -9.16 30.31 33.51
CA ASP A 281 -9.83 30.11 34.80
C ASP A 281 -10.30 28.70 35.06
N SER A 282 -10.05 27.75 34.12
CA SER A 282 -10.50 26.36 34.18
C SER A 282 -12.02 26.21 34.38
N THR A 283 -12.80 27.18 33.91
CA THR A 283 -14.26 27.15 34.01
C THR A 283 -14.83 25.96 33.27
N ALA A 284 -15.61 25.13 33.95
CA ALA A 284 -16.22 23.96 33.37
C ALA A 284 -17.25 24.31 32.31
N VAL A 285 -17.17 23.68 31.14
CA VAL A 285 -18.12 23.78 30.03
C VAL A 285 -18.87 22.49 29.88
N ARG A 286 -20.19 22.54 29.78
CA ARG A 286 -21.02 21.36 29.60
C ARG A 286 -20.90 20.82 28.19
N VAL A 287 -20.88 19.48 28.10
CA VAL A 287 -20.80 18.75 26.85
C VAL A 287 -22.17 18.14 26.51
N ALA A 288 -22.68 18.44 25.33
CA ALA A 288 -23.94 17.91 24.82
C ALA A 288 -23.77 16.49 24.27
N SER A 289 -22.71 16.25 23.52
CA SER A 289 -22.44 14.91 22.96
C SER A 289 -20.95 14.69 22.65
N ILE A 290 -20.56 13.41 22.68
CA ILE A 290 -19.29 12.91 22.15
C ILE A 290 -19.57 11.63 21.39
N LEU A 291 -19.32 11.62 20.09
CA LEU A 291 -19.66 10.52 19.20
C LEU A 291 -18.50 10.17 18.26
N PRO A 292 -18.33 8.91 17.89
CA PRO A 292 -17.48 8.56 16.75
C PRO A 292 -17.91 9.31 15.49
N LYS A 293 -16.94 9.84 14.73
CA LYS A 293 -17.24 10.69 13.56
C LYS A 293 -18.25 10.11 12.57
N PRO A 294 -18.19 8.82 12.16
CA PRO A 294 -19.20 8.27 11.24
C PRO A 294 -20.63 8.29 11.81
N LEU A 295 -20.77 8.17 13.15
CA LEU A 295 -22.07 8.24 13.80
C LEU A 295 -22.56 9.70 13.88
N ASP A 296 -21.68 10.64 14.21
CA ASP A 296 -22.01 12.08 14.21
C ASP A 296 -22.44 12.55 12.81
N ASP A 297 -21.68 12.15 11.77
CA ASP A 297 -21.99 12.47 10.38
C ASP A 297 -23.36 11.90 9.96
N SER A 298 -23.73 10.71 10.44
CA SER A 298 -25.05 10.12 10.15
C SER A 298 -26.21 10.84 10.83
N LEU A 299 -25.97 11.40 12.01
CA LEU A 299 -27.01 12.10 12.81
C LEU A 299 -27.15 13.57 12.43
N HIS A 300 -26.04 14.23 12.08
CA HIS A 300 -25.99 15.68 11.87
C HIS A 300 -25.69 16.07 10.41
N GLY A 301 -25.07 15.20 9.61
CA GLY A 301 -24.72 15.46 8.20
C GLY A 301 -25.90 15.61 7.27
N ARG A 302 -27.04 14.97 7.57
CA ARG A 302 -28.28 15.12 6.78
C ARG A 302 -28.89 16.52 6.86
N ARG A 303 -28.72 17.21 7.97
CA ARG A 303 -29.24 18.57 8.17
C ARG A 303 -28.52 19.63 7.33
N ALA A 304 -27.25 19.45 7.04
CA ALA A 304 -26.48 20.37 6.21
C ALA A 304 -26.84 20.26 4.71
N ALA A 305 -27.22 19.06 4.24
CA ALA A 305 -27.63 18.82 2.84
C ALA A 305 -29.04 19.34 2.54
N GLU A 306 -29.93 19.40 3.54
CA GLU A 306 -31.31 19.91 3.36
C GLU A 306 -31.41 21.44 3.36
N THR A 307 -30.43 22.14 3.94
CA THR A 307 -30.40 23.61 3.94
C THR A 307 -29.79 24.22 2.68
N ASP A 308 -29.07 23.45 1.87
CA ASP A 308 -28.41 23.95 0.64
C ASP A 308 -29.21 23.69 -0.65
N THR A 309 -30.39 23.02 -0.55
CA THR A 309 -31.25 22.71 -1.70
C THR A 309 -32.35 23.74 -1.98
N THR A 310 -32.45 24.81 -1.18
CA THR A 310 -33.46 25.86 -1.40
C THR A 310 -32.98 27.07 -2.20
N ALA A 311 -31.75 27.07 -2.71
CA ALA A 311 -31.19 28.17 -3.47
C ALA A 311 -30.50 27.69 -4.77
N ARG A 312 -31.24 27.02 -5.66
CA ARG A 312 -30.92 27.00 -7.10
C ARG A 312 -32.19 26.82 -7.88
N ASP A 313 -32.71 27.96 -8.22
CA ASP A 313 -33.81 28.13 -9.15
C ASP A 313 -33.36 27.81 -10.60
N THR A 314 -34.21 27.05 -11.24
CA THR A 314 -34.44 26.87 -12.63
C THR A 314 -33.77 27.84 -13.61
N THR A 315 -32.98 27.28 -14.56
CA THR A 315 -33.15 27.45 -16.00
C THR A 315 -31.94 26.88 -16.75
N ALA A 316 -32.09 25.77 -17.41
CA ALA A 316 -31.57 25.45 -18.75
C ALA A 316 -31.67 23.93 -19.00
N ALA A 317 -32.79 23.55 -19.58
CA ALA A 317 -32.88 22.30 -20.33
C ALA A 317 -31.91 22.38 -21.52
N ARG A 318 -30.86 21.56 -21.51
CA ARG A 318 -30.11 21.20 -22.72
C ARG A 318 -30.35 19.75 -23.03
N ASP A 319 -31.11 19.61 -24.12
CA ASP A 319 -31.35 18.43 -24.91
C ASP A 319 -29.98 17.79 -25.29
N THR A 320 -29.71 16.61 -24.82
CA THR A 320 -28.58 15.76 -25.28
C THR A 320 -29.13 14.35 -25.52
N THR A 321 -29.61 14.16 -26.73
CA THR A 321 -29.88 12.84 -27.30
C THR A 321 -28.57 12.09 -27.50
N PRO A 322 -28.38 10.86 -26.97
CA PRO A 322 -27.18 10.08 -27.24
C PRO A 322 -27.18 9.55 -28.69
N PRO A 323 -25.99 9.46 -29.33
CA PRO A 323 -25.90 8.92 -30.69
C PRO A 323 -26.17 7.41 -30.71
N PRO A 324 -26.69 6.86 -31.83
CA PRO A 324 -27.04 5.45 -31.95
C PRO A 324 -25.83 4.55 -32.00
N PRO A 325 -25.90 3.30 -31.45
CA PRO A 325 -24.80 2.36 -31.39
C PRO A 325 -24.43 1.82 -32.77
N ARG A 326 -23.12 1.77 -33.06
CA ARG A 326 -22.59 1.13 -34.28
C ARG A 326 -22.79 -0.39 -34.23
N PRO A 327 -23.25 -1.05 -35.29
CA PRO A 327 -23.38 -2.50 -35.34
C PRO A 327 -22.01 -3.14 -35.61
N GLY A 328 -21.61 -4.12 -34.78
CA GLY A 328 -20.54 -5.03 -35.12
C GLY A 328 -19.47 -5.39 -34.07
N ALA A 329 -19.68 -5.18 -32.79
CA ALA A 329 -18.80 -5.76 -31.77
C ALA A 329 -19.60 -6.74 -30.90
N ARG A 330 -19.45 -8.03 -31.15
CA ARG A 330 -19.90 -9.07 -30.20
C ARG A 330 -19.08 -8.92 -28.91
N ALA A 331 -19.67 -8.31 -27.92
CA ALA A 331 -19.15 -8.31 -26.56
C ALA A 331 -19.10 -9.74 -26.05
N ARG A 332 -17.89 -10.25 -25.78
CA ARG A 332 -17.71 -11.42 -24.93
C ARG A 332 -18.34 -11.11 -23.58
N PRO A 333 -19.18 -12.01 -23.02
CA PRO A 333 -19.69 -11.78 -21.67
C PRO A 333 -18.49 -11.74 -20.72
N ALA A 334 -18.23 -10.56 -20.16
CA ALA A 334 -17.37 -10.44 -19.01
C ALA A 334 -17.98 -11.34 -17.93
N ARG A 335 -17.27 -12.38 -17.51
CA ARG A 335 -17.60 -13.13 -16.30
C ARG A 335 -17.65 -12.10 -15.19
N ARG A 336 -18.85 -11.76 -14.78
CA ARG A 336 -19.12 -11.02 -13.55
C ARG A 336 -18.53 -11.90 -12.43
N ARG A 337 -17.29 -11.58 -11.99
CA ARG A 337 -16.80 -12.12 -10.73
C ARG A 337 -17.79 -11.62 -9.70
N GLU A 338 -18.53 -12.53 -9.07
CA GLU A 338 -19.30 -12.24 -7.87
C GLU A 338 -18.29 -11.67 -6.87
N THR A 339 -18.35 -10.38 -6.66
CA THR A 339 -17.74 -9.72 -5.51
C THR A 339 -18.43 -10.33 -4.32
N ALA A 340 -17.74 -11.19 -3.57
CA ALA A 340 -18.23 -11.70 -2.31
C ALA A 340 -18.74 -10.49 -1.51
N GLN A 341 -20.01 -10.51 -1.14
CA GLN A 341 -20.58 -9.46 -0.29
C GLN A 341 -19.89 -9.62 1.08
N LEU A 342 -18.94 -8.71 1.35
CA LEU A 342 -18.27 -8.66 2.65
C LEU A 342 -19.32 -8.50 3.75
N THR A 343 -19.19 -9.26 4.82
CA THR A 343 -20.00 -9.06 6.02
C THR A 343 -19.71 -7.64 6.52
N GLY A 344 -20.71 -6.77 6.49
CA GLY A 344 -20.56 -5.34 6.79
C GLY A 344 -20.07 -5.08 8.21
N ARG A 345 -18.78 -5.25 8.49
CA ARG A 345 -18.19 -4.78 9.76
C ARG A 345 -18.22 -3.26 9.79
N PRO A 346 -18.51 -2.64 10.95
CA PRO A 346 -18.46 -1.18 11.08
C PRO A 346 -17.07 -0.66 10.70
N ALA A 347 -17.03 0.43 9.94
CA ALA A 347 -15.77 1.10 9.62
C ALA A 347 -15.06 1.56 10.91
N LEU A 348 -13.75 1.35 10.98
CA LEU A 348 -12.94 1.85 12.06
C LEU A 348 -12.76 3.36 11.93
N THR A 349 -12.76 4.05 13.05
CA THR A 349 -12.46 5.49 13.12
C THR A 349 -11.51 5.79 14.26
N SER A 350 -10.58 6.70 14.04
CA SER A 350 -9.75 7.31 15.08
C SER A 350 -10.25 8.70 15.48
N GLN A 351 -11.46 9.10 15.03
CA GLN A 351 -11.98 10.43 15.24
C GLN A 351 -13.26 10.40 16.08
N LEU A 352 -13.30 11.30 17.08
CA LEU A 352 -14.50 11.64 17.86
C LEU A 352 -14.92 13.08 17.53
N VAL A 353 -16.21 13.31 17.49
CA VAL A 353 -16.78 14.66 17.41
C VAL A 353 -17.33 15.04 18.76
N LEU A 354 -16.81 16.15 19.30
CA LEU A 354 -17.20 16.75 20.57
C LEU A 354 -18.10 17.96 20.31
N ARG A 355 -19.28 17.99 20.94
CA ARG A 355 -20.23 19.10 20.86
C ARG A 355 -20.50 19.65 22.26
N PRO A 356 -20.18 20.92 22.52
CA PRO A 356 -20.56 21.61 23.76
C PRO A 356 -22.05 22.00 23.74
N GLU A 357 -22.65 22.24 24.90
CA GLU A 357 -24.02 22.80 25.00
C GLU A 357 -24.13 24.22 24.46
N SER A 358 -23.05 24.98 24.51
CA SER A 358 -22.98 26.37 24.03
C SER A 358 -21.90 26.50 22.96
N PRO A 359 -22.08 27.39 21.98
CA PRO A 359 -21.07 27.60 20.93
C PRO A 359 -19.69 27.96 21.50
N TRP A 360 -18.63 27.58 20.75
CA TRP A 360 -17.26 27.96 21.10
C TRP A 360 -17.09 29.46 21.15
N ARG A 361 -16.32 29.94 22.10
CA ARG A 361 -15.93 31.36 22.17
C ARG A 361 -14.76 31.61 21.22
N PRO A 362 -14.88 32.55 20.26
CA PRO A 362 -13.75 32.93 19.39
C PRO A 362 -12.54 33.38 20.21
N GLY A 363 -11.33 32.97 19.79
CA GLY A 363 -10.07 33.26 20.46
C GLY A 363 -9.84 32.48 21.75
N ALA A 364 -10.77 31.62 22.18
CA ALA A 364 -10.67 30.91 23.44
C ALA A 364 -9.84 29.62 23.34
N HIS A 365 -9.24 29.27 24.47
CA HIS A 365 -8.49 28.03 24.66
C HIS A 365 -9.25 27.11 25.62
N TYR A 366 -9.32 25.84 25.27
CA TYR A 366 -9.99 24.80 26.07
C TYR A 366 -9.06 23.65 26.34
N THR A 367 -9.18 23.03 27.50
CA THR A 367 -8.63 21.71 27.82
C THR A 367 -9.76 20.71 27.74
N VAL A 368 -9.50 19.62 26.99
CA VAL A 368 -10.42 18.50 26.79
C VAL A 368 -9.81 17.26 27.43
N GLU A 369 -10.46 16.69 28.43
CA GLU A 369 -10.11 15.41 29.05
C GLU A 369 -11.24 14.42 28.75
N ILE A 370 -10.93 13.26 28.18
CA ILE A 370 -11.89 12.21 27.84
C ILE A 370 -11.47 10.94 28.54
N ARG A 371 -12.35 10.35 29.36
CA ARG A 371 -12.09 9.15 30.14
C ARG A 371 -12.56 7.90 29.46
N GLY A 372 -11.81 6.80 29.66
CA GLY A 372 -12.20 5.48 29.21
C GLY A 372 -12.21 5.31 27.69
N VAL A 373 -11.37 6.02 26.97
CA VAL A 373 -11.20 5.85 25.53
C VAL A 373 -10.53 4.49 25.28
N ARG A 374 -11.14 3.66 24.44
CA ARG A 374 -10.68 2.30 24.19
C ARG A 374 -10.43 2.06 22.70
N ASN A 375 -9.29 1.44 22.38
CA ASN A 375 -8.95 1.04 21.01
C ASN A 375 -9.60 -0.30 20.61
N VAL A 376 -9.38 -0.74 19.37
CA VAL A 376 -9.94 -1.99 18.81
C VAL A 376 -9.49 -3.23 19.60
N THR A 377 -8.27 -3.23 20.15
CA THR A 377 -7.74 -4.36 20.94
C THR A 377 -8.25 -4.41 22.38
N GLY A 378 -9.00 -3.38 22.82
CA GLY A 378 -9.53 -3.28 24.15
C GLY A 378 -8.67 -2.52 25.15
N ALA A 379 -7.48 -2.05 24.76
CA ALA A 379 -6.66 -1.19 25.61
C ALA A 379 -7.35 0.15 25.82
N SER A 380 -7.55 0.53 27.10
CA SER A 380 -8.28 1.73 27.48
C SER A 380 -7.42 2.68 28.32
N GLY A 381 -7.71 3.98 28.20
CA GLY A 381 -7.05 5.00 28.98
C GLY A 381 -7.78 6.33 28.88
N ASP A 382 -7.33 7.28 29.71
CA ASP A 382 -7.83 8.65 29.69
C ASP A 382 -6.92 9.46 28.77
N VAL A 383 -7.53 10.37 28.00
CA VAL A 383 -6.80 11.20 27.03
C VAL A 383 -7.04 12.67 27.32
N VAL A 384 -6.00 13.49 27.16
CA VAL A 384 -6.04 14.92 27.38
C VAL A 384 -5.48 15.65 26.15
N GLY A 385 -6.14 16.74 25.75
CA GLY A 385 -5.70 17.57 24.64
C GLY A 385 -6.14 19.03 24.81
N ALA A 386 -5.54 19.90 24.02
CA ALA A 386 -5.88 21.32 23.96
C ALA A 386 -6.66 21.61 22.67
N LEU A 387 -7.70 22.45 22.79
CA LEU A 387 -8.46 22.96 21.66
C LEU A 387 -8.31 24.49 21.65
N VAL A 388 -7.88 25.04 20.54
CA VAL A 388 -7.76 26.47 20.31
C VAL A 388 -8.78 26.88 19.26
N ILE A 389 -9.62 27.85 19.60
CA ILE A 389 -10.61 28.41 18.67
C ILE A 389 -10.01 29.67 18.02
N PRO A 390 -9.98 29.76 16.68
CA PRO A 390 -9.52 30.96 16.00
C PRO A 390 -10.34 32.21 16.37
N GLU A 391 -9.71 33.37 16.33
CA GLU A 391 -10.44 34.64 16.42
C GLU A 391 -11.37 34.80 15.22
N ALA A 392 -12.53 35.40 15.44
CA ALA A 392 -13.42 35.73 14.34
C ALA A 392 -12.74 36.77 13.44
N PRO A 393 -12.81 36.63 12.09
CA PRO A 393 -12.29 37.66 11.22
C PRO A 393 -12.99 39.01 11.51
N PRO A 394 -12.26 40.15 11.47
CA PRO A 394 -12.86 41.45 11.70
C PRO A 394 -14.02 41.65 10.71
N ARG A 395 -15.18 42.01 11.24
CA ARG A 395 -16.32 42.39 10.40
C ARG A 395 -15.96 43.71 9.74
N ASP A 396 -15.87 43.73 8.41
CA ASP A 396 -15.80 44.99 7.66
C ASP A 396 -17.08 45.78 7.89
N THR A 397 -17.00 46.73 8.80
CA THR A 397 -18.07 47.70 9.11
C THR A 397 -18.08 48.88 8.14
N THR A 398 -17.52 48.76 6.95
CA THR A 398 -17.53 49.83 5.92
C THR A 398 -18.53 49.55 4.80
N ALA A 399 -19.80 49.30 5.15
CA ALA A 399 -20.87 49.31 4.15
C ALA A 399 -22.18 49.77 4.76
N ALA A 400 -22.26 51.04 5.20
CA ALA A 400 -23.53 51.74 5.40
C ALA A 400 -23.29 53.24 5.56
N THR A 401 -23.07 53.95 4.46
CA THR A 401 -23.50 55.33 4.21
C THR A 401 -23.07 55.71 2.80
N ASP A 402 -23.96 55.59 1.85
CA ASP A 402 -24.36 56.67 0.97
C ASP A 402 -25.38 56.17 -0.02
N SER A 403 -26.62 56.47 0.26
CA SER A 403 -27.68 56.47 -0.72
C SER A 403 -28.19 57.88 -0.79
N LEU A 404 -27.96 58.60 -1.90
CA LEU A 404 -28.88 59.54 -2.49
C LEU A 404 -28.50 59.81 -3.98
N PRO A 405 -29.51 59.99 -4.87
CA PRO A 405 -29.30 60.04 -6.30
C PRO A 405 -29.28 61.45 -6.82
N GLN A 406 -28.53 61.73 -7.89
CA GLN A 406 -28.89 62.71 -8.93
C GLN A 406 -28.00 62.56 -10.17
N GLY A 407 -28.57 62.23 -11.24
CA GLY A 407 -28.90 63.01 -12.43
C GLY A 407 -27.75 63.39 -13.35
N GLY A 408 -27.73 62.80 -14.55
CA GLY A 408 -27.46 63.50 -15.80
C GLY A 408 -25.98 63.76 -16.16
N ASP A 409 -25.38 63.21 -17.09
CA ASP A 409 -25.29 63.69 -18.47
C ASP A 409 -24.17 62.92 -19.23
N THR A 410 -24.48 62.73 -20.46
CA THR A 410 -23.66 62.08 -21.46
C THR A 410 -22.40 62.85 -21.82
N THR A 411 -21.22 62.20 -21.84
CA THR A 411 -20.24 62.42 -22.92
C THR A 411 -19.23 61.28 -23.02
N ARG A 412 -19.11 60.83 -24.23
CA ARG A 412 -18.28 59.79 -24.81
C ARG A 412 -16.79 60.13 -24.73
N ALA A 413 -15.97 59.33 -24.10
CA ALA A 413 -14.52 59.37 -24.27
C ALA A 413 -13.94 57.95 -24.42
N LYS A 414 -13.12 57.83 -25.44
CA LYS A 414 -12.41 56.68 -26.02
C LYS A 414 -11.39 56.05 -25.03
N PRO A 415 -11.25 54.74 -24.94
CA PRO A 415 -10.25 54.14 -24.07
C PRO A 415 -8.83 54.21 -24.62
N ALA A 416 -7.89 54.54 -23.76
CA ALA A 416 -6.44 54.49 -23.96
C ALA A 416 -5.89 53.09 -23.63
N PRO A 417 -4.73 52.65 -24.20
CA PRO A 417 -4.26 51.28 -24.15
C PRO A 417 -3.62 50.92 -22.80
N ALA A 418 -3.81 49.67 -22.41
CA ALA A 418 -3.31 49.06 -21.18
C ALA A 418 -1.79 48.92 -21.16
N LYS A 419 -1.18 49.26 -20.02
CA LYS A 419 0.22 48.96 -19.68
C LYS A 419 0.40 47.50 -19.34
N PRO A 420 1.55 46.88 -19.70
CA PRO A 420 1.81 45.48 -19.38
C PRO A 420 2.12 45.31 -17.86
N GLY A 421 1.53 44.27 -17.27
CA GLY A 421 1.76 43.87 -15.90
C GLY A 421 3.12 43.15 -15.70
N PRO A 422 3.62 43.05 -14.47
CA PRO A 422 4.93 42.51 -14.18
C PRO A 422 5.01 41.00 -14.37
N ALA A 423 6.13 40.54 -14.89
CA ALA A 423 6.46 39.17 -15.22
C ALA A 423 6.52 38.28 -13.95
N LYS A 424 6.01 37.05 -14.07
CA LYS A 424 6.16 35.97 -13.08
C LYS A 424 7.64 35.60 -12.93
N PRO A 425 8.15 35.37 -11.71
CA PRO A 425 9.49 34.85 -11.54
C PRO A 425 9.59 33.37 -11.93
N THR A 426 10.62 33.05 -12.68
CA THR A 426 11.05 31.71 -13.09
C THR A 426 11.57 30.94 -11.86
N PRO A 427 11.29 29.62 -11.69
CA PRO A 427 11.83 28.85 -10.57
C PRO A 427 13.33 28.61 -10.73
N THR A 428 14.09 29.05 -9.75
CA THR A 428 15.54 28.84 -9.64
C THR A 428 15.82 27.39 -9.21
N LYS A 429 16.69 26.73 -9.95
CA LYS A 429 17.22 25.39 -9.68
C LYS A 429 17.97 25.38 -8.34
N PRO A 430 17.73 24.43 -7.42
CA PRO A 430 18.46 24.35 -6.17
C PRO A 430 19.92 23.94 -6.38
N ALA A 431 20.82 24.60 -5.66
CA ALA A 431 22.25 24.32 -5.63
C ALA A 431 22.53 22.99 -4.91
N PRO A 432 23.63 22.27 -5.27
CA PRO A 432 23.97 21.00 -4.65
C PRO A 432 24.39 21.17 -3.18
N ALA A 433 23.87 20.26 -2.33
CA ALA A 433 24.14 20.20 -0.90
C ALA A 433 25.60 19.84 -0.63
N LYS A 434 26.22 20.49 0.36
CA LYS A 434 27.54 20.16 0.90
C LYS A 434 27.52 18.78 1.55
N PRO A 435 28.58 17.97 1.43
CA PRO A 435 28.67 16.68 2.10
C PRO A 435 28.79 16.85 3.62
N ALA A 436 28.08 15.98 4.35
CA ALA A 436 28.09 15.89 5.80
C ALA A 436 29.44 15.34 6.30
N PRO A 437 29.89 15.70 7.53
CA PRO A 437 31.15 15.23 8.08
C PRO A 437 31.09 13.74 8.41
N THR A 438 32.12 13.01 8.01
CA THR A 438 32.35 11.59 8.27
C THR A 438 32.52 11.33 9.76
N LYS A 439 31.76 10.37 10.27
CA LYS A 439 31.85 9.84 11.63
C LYS A 439 33.16 9.04 11.79
N PRO A 440 33.93 9.20 12.88
CA PRO A 440 35.17 8.45 13.07
C PRO A 440 34.89 6.96 13.32
N ALA A 441 35.73 6.11 12.76
CA ALA A 441 35.70 4.66 12.90
C ALA A 441 35.92 4.19 14.36
N PRO A 442 35.30 3.07 14.80
CA PRO A 442 35.49 2.53 16.13
C PRO A 442 36.90 1.92 16.30
N ALA A 443 37.51 2.18 17.45
CA ALA A 443 38.81 1.71 17.81
C ALA A 443 38.87 0.19 17.96
N LYS A 444 39.95 -0.44 17.47
CA LYS A 444 40.26 -1.87 17.63
C LYS A 444 40.44 -2.24 19.12
N PRO A 445 39.90 -3.39 19.55
CA PRO A 445 40.16 -3.87 20.92
C PRO A 445 41.61 -4.33 21.10
N LYS A 446 42.18 -4.00 22.28
CA LYS A 446 43.51 -4.45 22.75
C LYS A 446 43.50 -5.95 23.03
N PRO A 447 44.60 -6.67 22.78
CA PRO A 447 44.71 -8.07 23.13
C PRO A 447 44.85 -8.24 24.64
N THR A 448 44.10 -9.23 25.17
CA THR A 448 44.18 -9.71 26.54
C THR A 448 45.42 -10.62 26.70
N PRO A 449 46.19 -10.55 27.80
CA PRO A 449 47.25 -11.51 28.05
C PRO A 449 46.67 -12.80 28.62
N SER A 450 47.12 -13.92 28.08
CA SER A 450 46.86 -15.27 28.61
C SER A 450 47.76 -15.59 29.81
N PRO A 451 47.29 -16.41 30.77
CA PRO A 451 48.17 -17.12 31.68
C PRO A 451 48.77 -18.37 31.04
#